data_1b9719ed15d604e2ea750a6f74bac245
#
_entry.id   1b9719ed15d604e2ea750a6f74bac245
#
_cell.length_a   1.000
_cell.length_b   1.000
_cell.length_c   1.000
_cell.angle_alpha   90.00
_cell.angle_beta   90.00
_cell.angle_gamma   90.00
#
_symmetry.space_group_name_H-M   'P 1'
#
loop_
_entity.id
_entity.type
_entity.pdbx_description
1 polymer ?
#
loop_
_entity_poly.entity_id
_entity_poly.type
_entity_poly.pdbx_seq_one_letter_code
_entity_poly.pdbx_strand_id
1 'polypeptide(L)'
;MIKVGLITYYFIFLLANSNKPPIRKLKKTVRWVLGIILSLYIGTILLLNIPYVQRQISVLVANELANVLGTQLTIGRINMGLLNRIIIDDLLLNDQSGKEMLKVSRLSAKFDILPLFKGKVSISNVQLFGFNINLEKKTPEDIPNFQFVLDAFASKDTIKKESNLDIRINSLLIRRGKMSYNVLSAEETPGKFNAQHIQLRNIIANISLKALQ
;
A
#
# COMPACT_ATOMS: atom_id res chain seq x y z
N MET A 1 -23.27 -10.03 12.52
CA MET A 1 -24.38 -9.10 12.20
C MET A 1 -25.25 -8.69 13.37
N ILE A 2 -25.15 -9.27 14.56
CA ILE A 2 -26.05 -9.03 15.70
C ILE A 2 -25.61 -7.88 16.65
N LYS A 3 -24.32 -7.52 16.68
CA LYS A 3 -23.81 -6.50 17.63
C LYS A 3 -24.04 -5.03 17.22
N VAL A 4 -24.23 -4.73 15.95
CA VAL A 4 -24.49 -3.37 15.47
C VAL A 4 -25.95 -2.96 15.77
N GLY A 5 -26.89 -3.90 15.71
CA GLY A 5 -28.29 -3.67 16.05
C GLY A 5 -28.53 -3.26 17.51
N LEU A 6 -27.71 -3.78 18.43
CA LEU A 6 -27.89 -3.49 19.86
C LEU A 6 -27.49 -2.06 20.20
N ILE A 7 -26.42 -1.55 19.59
CA ILE A 7 -25.95 -0.18 19.81
C ILE A 7 -26.96 0.83 19.22
N THR A 8 -27.50 0.52 18.05
CA THR A 8 -28.52 1.35 17.38
C THR A 8 -29.82 1.34 18.17
N TYR A 9 -30.20 0.18 18.70
CA TYR A 9 -31.41 0.03 19.55
C TYR A 9 -31.27 0.80 20.86
N TYR A 10 -30.11 0.74 21.52
CA TYR A 10 -29.82 1.51 22.74
C TYR A 10 -29.79 3.02 22.45
N PHE A 11 -29.28 3.43 21.31
CA PHE A 11 -29.24 4.84 20.92
C PHE A 11 -30.65 5.38 20.61
N ILE A 12 -31.49 4.59 19.95
CA ILE A 12 -32.90 4.90 19.67
C ILE A 12 -33.73 4.89 20.96
N PHE A 13 -33.50 3.93 21.87
CA PHE A 13 -34.17 3.87 23.18
C PHE A 13 -33.82 5.09 24.08
N LEU A 14 -32.56 5.56 24.04
CA LEU A 14 -32.13 6.79 24.73
C LEU A 14 -32.74 8.04 24.12
N LEU A 15 -33.03 8.06 22.82
CA LEU A 15 -33.71 9.18 22.14
C LEU A 15 -35.24 9.16 22.34
N ALA A 16 -35.83 7.98 22.52
CA ALA A 16 -37.28 7.81 22.67
C ALA A 16 -37.80 8.04 24.10
N ASN A 17 -36.92 7.96 25.10
CA ASN A 17 -37.32 8.20 26.47
C ASN A 17 -37.24 9.73 26.77
N SER A 18 -38.35 10.42 26.54
CA SER A 18 -38.49 11.88 26.48
C SER A 18 -38.46 12.60 27.84
N ASN A 19 -37.50 12.30 28.67
CA ASN A 19 -36.98 13.28 29.63
C ASN A 19 -35.74 13.89 29.03
N LYS A 20 -35.87 14.99 28.26
CA LYS A 20 -34.77 15.71 27.61
C LYS A 20 -33.63 15.89 28.62
N PRO A 21 -32.50 15.16 28.49
CA PRO A 21 -31.41 15.41 29.44
C PRO A 21 -31.02 16.87 29.24
N PRO A 22 -30.76 17.60 30.33
CA PRO A 22 -30.41 19.01 30.24
C PRO A 22 -29.24 19.13 29.27
N ILE A 23 -29.38 20.00 28.27
CA ILE A 23 -28.44 20.17 27.12
C ILE A 23 -26.97 20.26 27.61
N ARG A 24 -26.74 20.73 28.84
CA ARG A 24 -25.42 20.75 29.47
C ARG A 24 -24.84 19.35 29.74
N LYS A 25 -25.65 18.35 30.18
CA LYS A 25 -25.21 16.98 30.44
C LYS A 25 -24.89 16.28 29.11
N LEU A 26 -25.72 16.47 28.06
CA LEU A 26 -25.46 15.93 26.74
C LEU A 26 -24.15 16.47 26.17
N LYS A 27 -23.91 17.78 26.21
CA LYS A 27 -22.66 18.41 25.77
C LYS A 27 -21.43 17.90 26.53
N LYS A 28 -21.58 17.60 27.81
CA LYS A 28 -20.50 17.05 28.68
C LYS A 28 -20.19 15.61 28.23
N THR A 29 -21.21 14.76 28.06
CA THR A 29 -21.07 13.37 27.62
C THR A 29 -20.41 13.29 26.21
N VAL A 30 -20.89 14.10 25.26
CA VAL A 30 -20.30 14.16 23.92
C VAL A 30 -18.83 14.57 23.97
N ARG A 31 -18.45 15.56 24.78
CA ARG A 31 -17.03 15.95 24.95
C ARG A 31 -16.18 14.82 25.52
N TRP A 32 -16.68 14.09 26.51
CA TRP A 32 -15.97 12.95 27.08
C TRP A 32 -15.80 11.82 26.07
N VAL A 33 -16.84 11.49 25.30
CA VAL A 33 -16.77 10.47 24.24
C VAL A 33 -15.77 10.87 23.16
N LEU A 34 -15.81 12.12 22.69
CA LEU A 34 -14.82 12.64 21.72
C LEU A 34 -13.41 12.62 22.30
N GLY A 35 -13.23 12.97 23.58
CA GLY A 35 -11.94 12.89 24.26
C GLY A 35 -11.38 11.48 24.33
N ILE A 36 -12.22 10.48 24.63
CA ILE A 36 -11.83 9.06 24.64
C ILE A 36 -11.44 8.60 23.24
N ILE A 37 -12.25 8.91 22.21
CA ILE A 37 -11.95 8.55 20.83
C ILE A 37 -10.62 9.17 20.37
N LEU A 38 -10.41 10.45 20.67
CA LEU A 38 -9.18 11.15 20.34
C LEU A 38 -7.97 10.55 21.08
N SER A 39 -8.13 10.22 22.36
CA SER A 39 -7.07 9.59 23.17
C SER A 39 -6.71 8.20 22.63
N LEU A 40 -7.69 7.37 22.26
CA LEU A 40 -7.46 6.06 21.63
C LEU A 40 -6.76 6.22 20.28
N TYR A 41 -7.18 7.19 19.49
CA TYR A 41 -6.54 7.48 18.19
C TYR A 41 -5.07 7.88 18.35
N ILE A 42 -4.79 8.83 19.25
CA ILE A 42 -3.40 9.25 19.55
C ILE A 42 -2.59 8.08 20.12
N GLY A 43 -3.15 7.31 21.05
CA GLY A 43 -2.50 6.13 21.62
C GLY A 43 -2.14 5.09 20.57
N THR A 44 -3.04 4.83 19.61
CA THR A 44 -2.78 3.92 18.49
C THR A 44 -1.63 4.42 17.61
N ILE A 45 -1.64 5.73 17.27
CA ILE A 45 -0.53 6.32 16.49
C ILE A 45 0.80 6.20 17.23
N LEU A 46 0.84 6.51 18.52
CA LEU A 46 2.06 6.41 19.32
C LEU A 46 2.56 4.97 19.36
N LEU A 47 1.68 3.99 19.58
CA LEU A 47 2.01 2.56 19.61
C LEU A 47 2.58 2.10 18.27
N LEU A 48 1.97 2.47 17.15
CA LEU A 48 2.44 2.11 15.81
C LEU A 48 3.75 2.82 15.41
N ASN A 49 4.14 3.88 16.12
CA ASN A 49 5.42 4.56 15.92
C ASN A 49 6.55 4.02 16.82
N ILE A 50 6.29 3.03 17.67
CA ILE A 50 7.34 2.34 18.44
C ILE A 50 8.21 1.53 17.46
N PRO A 51 9.56 1.72 17.43
CA PRO A 51 10.43 1.04 16.47
C PRO A 51 10.33 -0.49 16.51
N TYR A 52 10.13 -1.07 17.67
CA TYR A 52 9.93 -2.51 17.82
C TYR A 52 8.65 -2.98 17.11
N VAL A 53 7.53 -2.28 17.29
CA VAL A 53 6.24 -2.60 16.65
C VAL A 53 6.36 -2.47 15.13
N GLN A 54 6.99 -1.40 14.65
CA GLN A 54 7.23 -1.18 13.22
C GLN A 54 8.03 -2.32 12.59
N ARG A 55 9.08 -2.78 13.28
CA ARG A 55 9.91 -3.89 12.82
C ARG A 55 9.12 -5.20 12.73
N GLN A 56 8.31 -5.51 13.75
CA GLN A 56 7.47 -6.72 13.74
C GLN A 56 6.46 -6.70 12.58
N ILE A 57 5.80 -5.57 12.37
CA ILE A 57 4.87 -5.39 11.24
C ILE A 57 5.62 -5.53 9.92
N SER A 58 6.81 -4.92 9.77
CA SER A 58 7.60 -5.01 8.53
C SER A 58 7.97 -6.46 8.19
N VAL A 59 8.42 -7.23 9.18
CA VAL A 59 8.79 -8.64 8.98
C VAL A 59 7.56 -9.48 8.61
N LEU A 60 6.43 -9.27 9.29
CA LEU A 60 5.20 -9.99 9.02
C LEU A 60 4.70 -9.72 7.59
N VAL A 61 4.64 -8.45 7.19
CA VAL A 61 4.20 -8.06 5.85
C VAL A 61 5.18 -8.54 4.78
N ALA A 62 6.50 -8.44 5.04
CA ALA A 62 7.52 -8.92 4.11
C ALA A 62 7.41 -10.43 3.88
N ASN A 63 7.23 -11.21 4.93
CA ASN A 63 7.09 -12.67 4.84
C ASN A 63 5.81 -13.06 4.07
N GLU A 64 4.70 -12.39 4.34
CA GLU A 64 3.43 -12.68 3.66
C GLU A 64 3.54 -12.37 2.16
N LEU A 65 4.10 -11.22 1.80
CA LEU A 65 4.34 -10.87 0.40
C LEU A 65 5.38 -11.79 -0.26
N ALA A 66 6.43 -12.18 0.44
CA ALA A 66 7.42 -13.14 -0.05
C ALA A 66 6.79 -14.49 -0.39
N ASN A 67 5.88 -14.97 0.47
CA ASN A 67 5.12 -16.21 0.22
C ASN A 67 4.22 -16.09 -1.03
N VAL A 68 3.51 -14.97 -1.19
CA VAL A 68 2.65 -14.73 -2.36
C VAL A 68 3.46 -14.63 -3.65
N LEU A 69 4.62 -13.98 -3.60
CA LEU A 69 5.50 -13.77 -4.76
C LEU A 69 6.42 -14.96 -5.06
N GLY A 70 6.58 -15.89 -4.13
CA GLY A 70 7.48 -17.03 -4.28
C GLY A 70 8.96 -16.64 -4.34
N THR A 71 9.34 -15.51 -3.72
CA THR A 71 10.72 -15.01 -3.70
C THR A 71 11.03 -14.20 -2.45
N GLN A 72 12.30 -13.81 -2.28
CA GLN A 72 12.73 -13.02 -1.14
C GLN A 72 12.29 -11.55 -1.27
N LEU A 73 11.60 -11.07 -0.24
CA LEU A 73 11.23 -9.68 -0.09
C LEU A 73 11.60 -9.20 1.32
N THR A 74 12.25 -8.06 1.40
CA THR A 74 12.59 -7.42 2.67
C THR A 74 12.05 -6.01 2.74
N ILE A 75 11.64 -5.61 3.94
CA ILE A 75 11.16 -4.26 4.25
C ILE A 75 11.90 -3.78 5.49
N GLY A 76 12.62 -2.66 5.37
CA GLY A 76 13.35 -2.07 6.49
C GLY A 76 12.41 -1.58 7.57
N ARG A 77 11.41 -0.78 7.20
CA ARG A 77 10.47 -0.18 8.14
C ARG A 77 9.13 0.15 7.50
N ILE A 78 8.05 -0.11 8.26
CA ILE A 78 6.71 0.37 7.92
C ILE A 78 6.29 1.41 8.95
N ASN A 79 5.95 2.61 8.48
CA ASN A 79 5.48 3.72 9.30
C ASN A 79 4.03 4.06 8.92
N MET A 80 3.25 4.42 9.92
CA MET A 80 1.99 5.09 9.69
C MET A 80 2.23 6.59 9.70
N GLY A 81 2.03 7.22 8.54
CA GLY A 81 2.00 8.68 8.44
C GLY A 81 0.73 9.26 9.03
N LEU A 82 0.67 10.59 9.11
CA LEU A 82 -0.50 11.29 9.60
C LEU A 82 -1.77 10.85 8.84
N LEU A 83 -2.81 10.53 9.61
CA LEU A 83 -4.18 10.19 9.22
C LEU A 83 -4.31 8.86 8.47
N ASN A 84 -3.91 8.76 7.23
CA ASN A 84 -4.27 7.65 6.34
C ASN A 84 -3.18 7.33 5.32
N ARG A 85 -1.93 7.45 5.72
CA ARG A 85 -0.78 7.19 4.87
C ARG A 85 0.06 6.05 5.45
N ILE A 86 0.42 5.09 4.61
CA ILE A 86 1.42 4.07 4.91
C ILE A 86 2.71 4.47 4.20
N ILE A 87 3.82 4.40 4.91
CA ILE A 87 5.16 4.67 4.40
C ILE A 87 6.00 3.42 4.62
N ILE A 88 6.54 2.89 3.54
CA ILE A 88 7.44 1.74 3.52
C ILE A 88 8.81 2.27 3.13
N ASP A 89 9.78 2.13 4.03
CA ASP A 89 11.17 2.48 3.79
C ASP A 89 12.00 1.20 3.54
N ASP A 90 12.96 1.29 2.63
CA ASP A 90 13.95 0.27 2.29
C ASP A 90 13.31 -1.08 1.89
N LEU A 91 12.48 -1.06 0.85
CA LEU A 91 11.92 -2.26 0.25
C LEU A 91 12.92 -2.83 -0.76
N LEU A 92 13.20 -4.12 -0.64
CA LEU A 92 14.02 -4.90 -1.57
C LEU A 92 13.25 -6.15 -1.99
N LEU A 93 13.08 -6.34 -3.28
CA LEU A 93 12.49 -7.53 -3.89
C LEU A 93 13.52 -8.16 -4.81
N ASN A 94 13.81 -9.43 -4.58
CA ASN A 94 14.63 -10.23 -5.45
C ASN A 94 13.77 -10.87 -6.55
N ASP A 95 14.40 -11.22 -7.67
CA ASP A 95 13.78 -12.10 -8.65
C ASP A 95 13.83 -13.57 -8.16
N GLN A 96 13.23 -14.47 -8.92
CA GLN A 96 13.22 -15.89 -8.56
C GLN A 96 14.60 -16.57 -8.65
N SER A 97 15.61 -15.91 -9.23
CA SER A 97 17.00 -16.35 -9.21
C SER A 97 17.80 -15.83 -8.00
N GLY A 98 17.18 -15.02 -7.15
CA GLY A 98 17.79 -14.42 -5.96
C GLY A 98 18.55 -13.12 -6.23
N LYS A 99 18.50 -12.57 -7.46
CA LYS A 99 19.11 -11.28 -7.80
C LYS A 99 18.20 -10.11 -7.40
N GLU A 100 18.79 -8.97 -7.03
CA GLU A 100 18.06 -7.72 -6.77
C GLU A 100 17.34 -7.25 -8.03
N MET A 101 16.02 -7.35 -8.04
CA MET A 101 15.18 -6.91 -9.14
C MET A 101 14.61 -5.51 -8.87
N LEU A 102 14.12 -5.25 -7.67
CA LEU A 102 13.53 -3.97 -7.28
C LEU A 102 14.04 -3.55 -5.91
N LYS A 103 14.60 -2.35 -5.86
CA LYS A 103 14.96 -1.66 -4.62
C LYS A 103 14.26 -0.31 -4.56
N VAL A 104 13.62 0.00 -3.44
CA VAL A 104 12.90 1.26 -3.24
C VAL A 104 13.31 1.87 -1.92
N SER A 105 13.82 3.10 -1.94
CA SER A 105 14.18 3.81 -0.70
C SER A 105 12.93 4.20 0.08
N ARG A 106 11.87 4.66 -0.62
CA ARG A 106 10.58 4.98 0.01
C ARG A 106 9.41 4.81 -0.92
N LEU A 107 8.44 4.02 -0.47
CA LEU A 107 7.10 3.91 -1.05
C LEU A 107 6.10 4.51 -0.05
N SER A 108 5.25 5.43 -0.50
CA SER A 108 4.19 5.99 0.31
C SER A 108 2.86 5.83 -0.38
N ALA A 109 1.90 5.25 0.29
CA ALA A 109 0.53 5.06 -0.20
C ALA A 109 -0.47 5.75 0.72
N LYS A 110 -1.36 6.55 0.14
CA LYS A 110 -2.49 7.13 0.84
C LYS A 110 -3.73 6.26 0.59
N PHE A 111 -4.42 5.89 1.66
CA PHE A 111 -5.67 5.13 1.58
C PHE A 111 -6.85 5.97 2.02
N ASP A 112 -8.05 5.62 1.55
CA ASP A 112 -9.28 6.32 1.88
C ASP A 112 -9.91 5.68 3.12
N ILE A 113 -10.22 6.51 4.12
CA ILE A 113 -10.73 6.04 5.42
C ILE A 113 -12.18 5.54 5.31
N LEU A 114 -13.03 6.20 4.52
CA LEU A 114 -14.44 5.85 4.43
C LEU A 114 -14.70 4.44 3.90
N PRO A 115 -14.00 3.95 2.84
CA PRO A 115 -14.12 2.57 2.40
C PRO A 115 -13.71 1.53 3.45
N LEU A 116 -12.76 1.87 4.34
CA LEU A 116 -12.31 0.94 5.41
C LEU A 116 -13.46 0.56 6.35
N PHE A 117 -14.38 1.48 6.67
CA PHE A 117 -15.57 1.16 7.47
C PHE A 117 -16.50 0.16 6.79
N LYS A 118 -16.38 -0.01 5.46
CA LYS A 118 -17.12 -1.00 4.67
C LYS A 118 -16.28 -2.26 4.37
N GLY A 119 -15.14 -2.42 5.05
CA GLY A 119 -14.23 -3.53 4.83
C GLY A 119 -13.48 -3.50 3.49
N LYS A 120 -13.45 -2.33 2.80
CA LYS A 120 -12.75 -2.14 1.52
C LYS A 120 -11.51 -1.29 1.71
N VAL A 121 -10.40 -1.69 1.12
CA VAL A 121 -9.16 -0.90 1.09
C VAL A 121 -9.07 -0.18 -0.25
N SER A 122 -9.13 1.15 -0.23
CA SER A 122 -8.98 2.00 -1.42
C SER A 122 -7.68 2.81 -1.32
N ILE A 123 -6.82 2.70 -2.33
CA ILE A 123 -5.54 3.43 -2.40
C ILE A 123 -5.70 4.55 -3.43
N SER A 124 -5.53 5.80 -2.99
CA SER A 124 -5.81 6.98 -3.82
C SER A 124 -4.56 7.68 -4.36
N ASN A 125 -3.45 7.63 -3.63
CA ASN A 125 -2.21 8.31 -4.03
C ASN A 125 -1.01 7.45 -3.70
N VAL A 126 -0.13 7.24 -4.68
CA VAL A 126 1.12 6.50 -4.52
C VAL A 126 2.29 7.40 -4.84
N GLN A 127 3.31 7.39 -3.99
CA GLN A 127 4.58 8.10 -4.19
C GLN A 127 5.72 7.10 -4.11
N LEU A 128 6.53 7.06 -5.15
CA LEU A 128 7.71 6.22 -5.27
C LEU A 128 8.95 7.10 -5.34
N PHE A 129 9.85 6.91 -4.39
CA PHE A 129 11.04 7.74 -4.28
C PHE A 129 12.30 6.90 -4.16
N GLY A 130 13.29 7.19 -5.00
CA GLY A 130 14.59 6.53 -4.95
C GLY A 130 14.47 5.04 -5.24
N PHE A 131 13.99 4.66 -6.42
CA PHE A 131 13.92 3.25 -6.80
C PHE A 131 14.97 2.88 -7.84
N ASN A 132 15.35 1.62 -7.84
CA ASN A 132 16.16 0.97 -8.85
C ASN A 132 15.46 -0.32 -9.29
N ILE A 133 15.20 -0.44 -10.59
CA ILE A 133 14.53 -1.61 -11.17
C ILE A 133 15.48 -2.25 -12.20
N ASN A 134 15.77 -3.53 -12.01
CA ASN A 134 16.61 -4.32 -12.90
C ASN A 134 15.74 -5.41 -13.55
N LEU A 135 15.36 -5.19 -14.80
CA LEU A 135 14.58 -6.13 -15.58
C LEU A 135 15.49 -6.88 -16.54
N GLU A 136 15.38 -8.19 -16.54
CA GLU A 136 16.24 -9.06 -17.35
C GLU A 136 15.43 -10.12 -18.08
N LYS A 137 15.87 -10.45 -19.29
CA LYS A 137 15.54 -11.68 -20.01
C LYS A 137 16.82 -12.39 -20.38
N LYS A 138 16.83 -13.71 -20.47
CA LYS A 138 17.99 -14.47 -20.96
C LYS A 138 18.08 -14.34 -22.47
N THR A 139 16.99 -14.64 -23.18
CA THR A 139 16.84 -14.45 -24.63
C THR A 139 15.58 -13.61 -24.92
N PRO A 140 15.38 -13.09 -26.15
CA PRO A 140 14.16 -12.34 -26.50
C PRO A 140 12.88 -13.14 -26.33
N GLU A 141 12.91 -14.45 -26.48
CA GLU A 141 11.77 -15.37 -26.36
C GLU A 141 11.48 -15.78 -24.92
N ASP A 142 12.45 -15.64 -24.01
CA ASP A 142 12.29 -16.05 -22.61
C ASP A 142 11.32 -15.16 -21.84
N ILE A 143 10.82 -15.73 -20.76
CA ILE A 143 9.97 -15.01 -19.80
C ILE A 143 10.84 -14.01 -19.00
N PRO A 144 10.40 -12.75 -18.86
CA PRO A 144 11.17 -11.77 -18.09
C PRO A 144 11.20 -12.10 -16.60
N ASN A 145 12.27 -11.68 -15.92
CA ASN A 145 12.47 -11.94 -14.49
C ASN A 145 11.41 -11.34 -13.57
N PHE A 146 10.54 -10.46 -14.07
CA PHE A 146 9.44 -9.84 -13.30
C PHE A 146 8.06 -10.49 -13.56
N GLN A 147 7.96 -11.49 -14.46
CA GLN A 147 6.68 -12.10 -14.83
C GLN A 147 5.94 -12.65 -13.62
N PHE A 148 6.65 -13.26 -12.66
CA PHE A 148 6.06 -13.80 -11.43
C PHE A 148 5.29 -12.75 -10.62
N VAL A 149 5.71 -11.48 -10.67
CA VAL A 149 4.98 -10.38 -10.01
C VAL A 149 3.65 -10.15 -10.70
N LEU A 150 3.65 -10.12 -12.03
CA LEU A 150 2.41 -9.97 -12.81
C LEU A 150 1.47 -11.14 -12.56
N ASP A 151 2.00 -12.36 -12.54
CA ASP A 151 1.22 -13.58 -12.31
C ASP A 151 0.62 -13.65 -10.91
N ALA A 152 1.35 -13.18 -9.90
CA ALA A 152 0.87 -13.12 -8.52
C ALA A 152 -0.32 -12.15 -8.35
N PHE A 153 -0.36 -11.07 -9.13
CA PHE A 153 -1.42 -10.07 -9.10
C PHE A 153 -2.45 -10.23 -10.23
N ALA A 154 -2.20 -11.10 -11.21
CA ALA A 154 -3.20 -11.46 -12.19
C ALA A 154 -4.34 -12.20 -11.49
N SER A 155 -5.55 -11.67 -11.58
CA SER A 155 -6.73 -12.32 -11.00
C SER A 155 -6.86 -13.75 -11.53
N LYS A 156 -6.68 -14.75 -10.67
CA LYS A 156 -7.04 -16.14 -10.96
C LYS A 156 -8.55 -16.36 -10.96
N ASP A 157 -9.35 -15.32 -10.91
CA ASP A 157 -10.80 -15.41 -10.70
C ASP A 157 -11.60 -15.35 -12.00
N THR A 158 -11.95 -16.54 -12.47
CA THR A 158 -13.19 -16.80 -13.23
C THR A 158 -14.44 -16.74 -12.34
N ILE A 159 -14.30 -16.61 -11.01
CA ILE A 159 -15.40 -16.45 -10.06
C ILE A 159 -15.20 -15.08 -9.40
N LYS A 160 -16.13 -14.15 -9.63
CA LYS A 160 -16.21 -12.83 -8.98
C LYS A 160 -16.31 -12.97 -7.45
N LYS A 161 -15.20 -13.27 -6.78
CA LYS A 161 -15.08 -12.99 -5.36
C LYS A 161 -14.86 -11.48 -5.27
N GLU A 162 -15.78 -10.76 -4.64
CA GLU A 162 -15.60 -9.33 -4.36
C GLU A 162 -14.29 -9.17 -3.59
N SER A 163 -13.26 -8.70 -4.26
CA SER A 163 -12.00 -8.35 -3.62
C SER A 163 -12.26 -7.18 -2.67
N ASN A 164 -11.90 -7.32 -1.41
CA ASN A 164 -11.97 -6.22 -0.44
C ASN A 164 -10.92 -5.13 -0.74
N LEU A 165 -10.05 -5.36 -1.73
CA LEU A 165 -9.01 -4.44 -2.16
C LEU A 165 -9.48 -3.72 -3.44
N ASP A 166 -9.79 -2.44 -3.32
CA ASP A 166 -10.12 -1.55 -4.43
C ASP A 166 -8.93 -0.61 -4.68
N ILE A 167 -8.09 -0.97 -5.65
CA ILE A 167 -6.91 -0.16 -5.99
C ILE A 167 -7.32 0.86 -7.04
N ARG A 168 -7.65 2.07 -6.58
CA ARG A 168 -7.93 3.23 -7.44
C ARG A 168 -6.82 4.26 -7.28
N ILE A 169 -5.73 4.09 -8.02
CA ILE A 169 -4.62 5.03 -7.98
C ILE A 169 -5.02 6.29 -8.77
N ASN A 170 -5.39 7.35 -8.08
CA ASN A 170 -5.72 8.64 -8.72
C ASN A 170 -4.48 9.42 -9.12
N SER A 171 -3.38 9.25 -8.39
CA SER A 171 -2.10 9.86 -8.75
C SER A 171 -0.91 9.00 -8.36
N LEU A 172 0.08 8.99 -9.23
CA LEU A 172 1.37 8.32 -9.04
C LEU A 172 2.48 9.35 -9.21
N LEU A 173 3.20 9.64 -8.14
CA LEU A 173 4.37 10.50 -8.15
C LEU A 173 5.65 9.66 -8.08
N ILE A 174 6.50 9.79 -9.07
CA ILE A 174 7.75 9.08 -9.20
C ILE A 174 8.90 10.09 -9.16
N ARG A 175 9.91 9.83 -8.32
CA ARG A 175 11.12 10.67 -8.23
C ARG A 175 12.36 9.84 -7.98
N ARG A 176 13.49 10.26 -8.59
CA ARG A 176 14.82 9.65 -8.46
C ARG A 176 14.82 8.16 -8.82
N GLY A 177 14.12 7.81 -9.90
CA GLY A 177 14.07 6.46 -10.40
C GLY A 177 15.26 6.10 -11.28
N LYS A 178 15.66 4.83 -11.22
CA LYS A 178 16.54 4.19 -12.19
C LYS A 178 15.89 2.91 -12.66
N MET A 179 16.03 2.59 -13.93
CA MET A 179 15.53 1.34 -14.50
C MET A 179 16.52 0.85 -15.55
N SER A 180 16.84 -0.43 -15.51
CA SER A 180 17.52 -1.14 -16.57
C SER A 180 16.63 -2.24 -17.11
N TYR A 181 16.72 -2.47 -18.42
CA TYR A 181 16.16 -3.63 -19.09
C TYR A 181 17.22 -4.23 -19.99
N ASN A 182 17.53 -5.51 -19.80
CA ASN A 182 18.58 -6.19 -20.53
C ASN A 182 18.10 -7.56 -21.04
N VAL A 183 18.38 -7.83 -22.31
CA VAL A 183 18.31 -9.18 -22.90
C VAL A 183 19.73 -9.71 -22.94
N LEU A 184 20.06 -10.66 -22.05
CA LEU A 184 21.44 -11.09 -21.80
C LEU A 184 22.15 -11.72 -23.02
N SER A 185 21.41 -12.34 -23.95
CA SER A 185 21.95 -12.93 -25.17
C SER A 185 22.14 -11.92 -26.31
N ALA A 186 21.61 -10.70 -26.14
CA ALA A 186 21.70 -9.70 -27.21
C ALA A 186 23.04 -8.96 -27.16
N GLU A 187 23.55 -8.59 -28.32
CA GLU A 187 24.79 -7.83 -28.46
C GLU A 187 24.57 -6.37 -28.03
N GLU A 188 25.50 -5.82 -27.27
CA GLU A 188 25.52 -4.40 -26.98
C GLU A 188 25.90 -3.60 -28.24
N THR A 189 25.20 -2.49 -28.47
CA THR A 189 25.50 -1.58 -29.59
C THR A 189 25.94 -0.22 -29.07
N PRO A 190 27.21 -0.03 -28.70
CA PRO A 190 27.69 1.20 -28.13
C PRO A 190 27.41 2.43 -29.00
N GLY A 191 26.87 3.50 -28.39
CA GLY A 191 26.59 4.75 -29.11
C GLY A 191 25.32 4.75 -29.96
N LYS A 192 24.55 3.66 -29.99
CA LYS A 192 23.26 3.57 -30.69
C LYS A 192 22.16 3.16 -29.73
N PHE A 193 20.93 3.55 -30.05
CA PHE A 193 19.78 3.06 -29.30
C PHE A 193 19.61 1.56 -29.51
N ASN A 194 19.49 0.83 -28.39
CA ASN A 194 19.25 -0.61 -28.42
C ASN A 194 18.05 -0.93 -27.51
N ALA A 195 16.96 -1.38 -28.13
CA ALA A 195 15.75 -1.74 -27.38
C ALA A 195 15.91 -2.97 -26.45
N GLN A 196 16.99 -3.76 -26.67
CA GLN A 196 17.32 -4.92 -25.84
C GLN A 196 18.22 -4.56 -24.65
N HIS A 197 18.78 -3.36 -24.64
CA HIS A 197 19.63 -2.81 -23.57
C HIS A 197 19.23 -1.36 -23.27
N ILE A 198 18.25 -1.18 -22.39
CA ILE A 198 17.72 0.14 -22.02
C ILE A 198 18.18 0.49 -20.63
N GLN A 199 18.73 1.68 -20.46
CA GLN A 199 19.04 2.27 -19.17
C GLN A 199 18.36 3.65 -19.03
N LEU A 200 17.49 3.77 -18.06
CA LEU A 200 16.83 5.02 -17.69
C LEU A 200 17.36 5.49 -16.33
N ARG A 201 17.78 6.75 -16.26
CA ARG A 201 18.30 7.35 -15.04
C ARG A 201 17.52 8.63 -14.72
N ASN A 202 17.42 8.91 -13.43
CA ASN A 202 16.74 10.11 -12.91
C ASN A 202 15.28 10.21 -13.41
N ILE A 203 14.54 9.11 -13.34
CA ILE A 203 13.14 9.06 -13.75
C ILE A 203 12.33 9.92 -12.79
N ILE A 204 11.62 10.90 -13.36
CA ILE A 204 10.68 11.78 -12.67
C ILE A 204 9.38 11.74 -13.44
N ALA A 205 8.28 11.40 -12.77
CA ALA A 205 6.95 11.41 -13.37
C ALA A 205 5.90 11.83 -12.35
N ASN A 206 4.91 12.56 -12.82
CA ASN A 206 3.69 12.88 -12.08
C ASN A 206 2.52 12.49 -12.97
N ILE A 207 1.93 11.35 -12.67
CA ILE A 207 0.86 10.74 -13.47
C ILE A 207 -0.44 10.93 -12.71
N SER A 208 -1.39 11.66 -13.29
CA SER A 208 -2.75 11.79 -12.79
C SER A 208 -3.64 10.84 -13.58
N LEU A 209 -4.13 9.81 -12.91
CA LEU A 209 -5.04 8.83 -13.49
C LEU A 209 -6.47 9.30 -13.20
N LYS A 210 -7.08 10.06 -14.12
CA LYS A 210 -8.52 10.31 -14.05
C LYS A 210 -9.22 9.01 -14.45
N ALA A 211 -10.06 8.47 -13.58
CA ALA A 211 -10.96 7.41 -13.97
C ALA A 211 -11.79 7.92 -15.17
N LEU A 212 -11.68 7.26 -16.31
CA LEU A 212 -12.65 7.43 -17.39
C LEU A 212 -13.95 6.82 -16.84
N GLN A 213 -14.88 7.68 -16.46
CA GLN A 213 -16.26 7.31 -16.14
C GLN A 213 -17.01 7.00 -17.41
#